data_b4b85192d79ab57703eb1d008a8b94c6
#
_entry.id   b4b85192d79ab57703eb1d008a8b94c6
#
_cell.length_a   1.000
_cell.length_b   1.000
_cell.length_c   1.000
_cell.angle_alpha   90.00
_cell.angle_beta   90.00
_cell.angle_gamma   90.00
#
_symmetry.space_group_name_H-M   'P 1'
#
loop_
_entity.id
_entity.type
_entity.pdbx_description
1 polymer ?
#
loop_
_entity_poly.entity_id
_entity_poly.type
_entity_poly.pdbx_seq_one_letter_code
_entity_poly.pdbx_strand_id
1 'polypeptide(L)'
;MCKFDLSKPYCFYFNEISKIPHGSFDEEKIADYVYNFGLESGLKSIRDEFNNIIIYKEASKGYENSAPLLLQAHLDMVCEKNSDSDHDFKKDPLDLYVEDGWLKARGT
;
A
#
# COMPACT_ATOMS: atom_id res chain seq x y z
N MET A 1 7.50 17.34 13.93
CA MET A 1 8.11 16.01 14.18
C MET A 1 7.13 14.95 13.73
N CYS A 2 7.44 14.18 12.70
CA CYS A 2 6.56 13.10 12.25
C CYS A 2 6.63 11.96 13.27
N LYS A 3 5.56 11.72 14.01
CA LYS A 3 5.42 10.50 14.79
C LYS A 3 4.75 9.48 13.90
N PHE A 4 5.41 8.35 13.65
CA PHE A 4 4.77 7.19 13.05
C PHE A 4 3.80 6.61 14.07
N ASP A 5 2.56 7.09 13.99
CA ASP A 5 1.51 6.81 14.97
C ASP A 5 0.45 5.90 14.32
N LEU A 6 0.46 4.64 14.68
CA LEU A 6 -0.46 3.63 14.14
C LEU A 6 -1.94 3.91 14.47
N SER A 7 -2.25 4.85 15.36
CA SER A 7 -3.63 5.33 15.56
C SER A 7 -4.13 6.17 14.37
N LYS A 8 -3.23 6.65 13.53
CA LYS A 8 -3.58 7.40 12.32
C LYS A 8 -3.77 6.44 11.16
N PRO A 9 -4.92 6.51 10.44
CA PRO A 9 -5.22 5.57 9.35
C PRO A 9 -4.11 5.46 8.31
N TYR A 10 -3.51 6.56 7.88
CA TYR A 10 -2.43 6.54 6.88
C TYR A 10 -1.16 5.86 7.38
N CYS A 11 -0.79 6.00 8.67
CA CYS A 11 0.33 5.27 9.26
C CYS A 11 0.01 3.78 9.40
N PHE A 12 -1.21 3.47 9.82
CA PHE A 12 -1.67 2.09 9.95
C PHE A 12 -1.60 1.36 8.60
N TYR A 13 -2.23 1.90 7.56
CA TYR A 13 -2.22 1.25 6.25
C TYR A 13 -0.83 1.21 5.61
N PHE A 14 -0.01 2.24 5.80
CA PHE A 14 1.39 2.20 5.37
C PHE A 14 2.14 1.04 6.04
N ASN A 15 1.96 0.86 7.34
CA ASN A 15 2.56 -0.26 8.07
C ASN A 15 2.04 -1.63 7.57
N GLU A 16 0.74 -1.74 7.24
CA GLU A 16 0.18 -2.99 6.73
C GLU A 16 0.76 -3.34 5.34
N ILE A 17 0.80 -2.40 4.41
CA ILE A 17 1.39 -2.66 3.08
C ILE A 17 2.89 -2.96 3.14
N SER A 18 3.62 -2.35 4.09
CA SER A 18 5.06 -2.58 4.29
C SER A 18 5.39 -4.01 4.76
N LYS A 19 4.42 -4.72 5.32
CA LYS A 19 4.56 -6.13 5.72
C LYS A 19 4.43 -7.11 4.55
N ILE A 20 3.89 -6.65 3.43
CA ILE A 20 3.60 -7.49 2.27
C ILE A 20 4.75 -7.31 1.27
N PRO A 21 5.51 -8.37 0.93
CA PRO A 21 6.43 -8.30 -0.20
C PRO A 21 5.70 -7.91 -1.48
N HIS A 22 6.17 -6.86 -2.18
CA HIS A 22 5.51 -6.33 -3.38
C HIS A 22 6.50 -5.67 -4.34
N GLY A 23 7.60 -6.38 -4.62
CA GLY A 23 8.54 -5.95 -5.66
C GLY A 23 7.92 -5.93 -7.05
N SER A 24 8.52 -5.18 -7.98
CA SER A 24 8.09 -5.16 -9.38
C SER A 24 8.06 -6.58 -9.96
N PHE A 25 6.98 -6.93 -10.64
CA PHE A 25 6.66 -8.27 -11.15
C PHE A 25 6.32 -9.33 -10.07
N ASP A 26 6.11 -8.91 -8.82
CA ASP A 26 5.69 -9.77 -7.69
C ASP A 26 4.57 -9.09 -6.89
N GLU A 27 3.61 -8.47 -7.60
CA GLU A 27 2.55 -7.63 -7.01
C GLU A 27 1.31 -8.42 -6.59
N GLU A 28 1.27 -9.75 -6.77
CA GLU A 28 0.04 -10.54 -6.55
C GLU A 28 -0.51 -10.37 -5.13
N LYS A 29 0.36 -10.47 -4.12
CA LYS A 29 -0.05 -10.38 -2.71
C LYS A 29 -0.56 -8.99 -2.31
N ILE A 30 0.09 -7.94 -2.79
CA ILE A 30 -0.36 -6.57 -2.51
C ILE A 30 -1.65 -6.27 -3.28
N ALA A 31 -1.81 -6.79 -4.50
CA ALA A 31 -3.04 -6.70 -5.27
C ALA A 31 -4.20 -7.41 -4.56
N ASP A 32 -3.96 -8.62 -3.99
CA ASP A 32 -4.93 -9.33 -3.16
C ASP A 32 -5.37 -8.47 -1.96
N TYR A 33 -4.40 -7.88 -1.27
CA TYR A 33 -4.68 -7.02 -0.11
C TYR A 33 -5.56 -5.82 -0.49
N VAL A 34 -5.19 -5.09 -1.55
CA VAL A 34 -5.93 -3.89 -1.98
C VAL A 34 -7.32 -4.25 -2.52
N TYR A 35 -7.43 -5.34 -3.28
CA TYR A 35 -8.71 -5.84 -3.78
C TYR A 35 -9.66 -6.20 -2.63
N ASN A 36 -9.18 -6.99 -1.66
CA ASN A 36 -9.97 -7.40 -0.50
C ASN A 36 -10.32 -6.19 0.39
N PHE A 37 -9.41 -5.23 0.57
CA PHE A 37 -9.70 -3.98 1.28
C PHE A 37 -10.91 -3.25 0.68
N GLY A 38 -11.00 -3.17 -0.65
CA GLY A 38 -12.15 -2.57 -1.32
C GLY A 38 -13.44 -3.33 -1.06
N LEU A 39 -13.42 -4.67 -1.15
CA LEU A 39 -14.59 -5.51 -0.90
C LEU A 39 -15.05 -5.44 0.57
N GLU A 40 -14.12 -5.53 1.52
CA GLU A 40 -14.40 -5.44 2.96
C GLU A 40 -14.94 -4.05 3.37
N SER A 41 -14.55 -3.03 2.62
CA SER A 41 -15.10 -1.67 2.77
C SER A 41 -16.49 -1.51 2.14
N GLY A 42 -17.08 -2.57 1.57
CA GLY A 42 -18.37 -2.53 0.90
C GLY A 42 -18.34 -1.82 -0.45
N LEU A 43 -17.17 -1.69 -1.06
CA LEU A 43 -16.99 -0.98 -2.32
C LEU A 43 -16.87 -1.96 -3.50
N LYS A 44 -17.38 -1.56 -4.66
CA LYS A 44 -17.17 -2.33 -5.88
C LYS A 44 -15.69 -2.30 -6.26
N SER A 45 -15.08 -3.47 -6.33
CA SER A 45 -13.67 -3.63 -6.69
C SER A 45 -13.52 -4.52 -7.91
N ILE A 46 -12.61 -4.18 -8.79
CA ILE A 46 -12.27 -4.92 -10.00
C ILE A 46 -10.76 -5.16 -9.99
N ARG A 47 -10.33 -6.36 -10.38
CA ARG A 47 -8.94 -6.72 -10.61
C ARG A 47 -8.82 -7.29 -12.03
N ASP A 48 -7.82 -6.88 -12.76
CA ASP A 48 -7.50 -7.45 -14.06
C ASP A 48 -6.38 -8.52 -13.98
N GLU A 49 -6.05 -9.13 -15.12
CA GLU A 49 -5.02 -10.16 -15.24
C GLU A 49 -3.58 -9.65 -14.99
N PHE A 50 -3.38 -8.34 -14.98
CA PHE A 50 -2.11 -7.68 -14.71
C PHE A 50 -1.98 -7.15 -13.27
N ASN A 51 -2.92 -7.55 -12.39
CA ASN A 51 -3.00 -7.08 -11.00
C ASN A 51 -3.34 -5.58 -10.84
N ASN A 52 -3.87 -4.92 -11.85
CA ASN A 52 -4.42 -3.59 -11.67
C ASN A 52 -5.74 -3.68 -10.89
N ILE A 53 -5.89 -2.83 -9.90
CA ILE A 53 -7.09 -2.78 -9.05
C ILE A 53 -7.81 -1.46 -9.26
N ILE A 54 -9.12 -1.54 -9.45
CA ILE A 54 -9.99 -0.37 -9.49
C ILE A 54 -11.05 -0.52 -8.39
N ILE A 55 -11.13 0.48 -7.51
CA ILE A 55 -12.12 0.54 -6.44
C ILE A 55 -13.03 1.74 -6.71
N TYR A 56 -14.33 1.48 -6.81
CA TYR A 56 -15.34 2.50 -7.05
C TYR A 56 -15.99 2.93 -5.74
N LYS A 57 -15.91 4.21 -5.45
CA LYS A 57 -16.63 4.84 -4.35
C LYS A 57 -17.67 5.80 -4.92
N GLU A 58 -18.92 5.56 -4.58
CA GLU A 58 -20.02 6.45 -4.98
C GLU A 58 -19.82 7.87 -4.42
N ALA A 59 -20.44 8.83 -5.10
CA ALA A 59 -20.42 10.21 -4.68
C ALA A 59 -21.03 10.37 -3.27
N SER A 60 -20.52 11.31 -2.51
CA SER A 60 -21.15 11.72 -1.26
C SER A 60 -22.49 12.42 -1.54
N LYS A 61 -23.40 12.36 -0.57
CA LYS A 61 -24.73 13.00 -0.68
C LYS A 61 -24.61 14.48 -1.06
N GLY A 62 -25.29 14.86 -2.13
CA GLY A 62 -25.27 16.23 -2.68
C GLY A 62 -24.21 16.46 -3.76
N TYR A 63 -23.39 15.46 -4.07
CA TYR A 63 -22.33 15.50 -5.10
C TYR A 63 -22.55 14.49 -6.24
N GLU A 64 -23.74 13.93 -6.35
CA GLU A 64 -24.05 12.85 -7.31
C GLU A 64 -23.87 13.28 -8.77
N ASN A 65 -24.00 14.58 -9.05
CA ASN A 65 -23.82 15.16 -10.39
C ASN A 65 -22.44 15.81 -10.59
N SER A 66 -21.53 15.68 -9.63
CA SER A 66 -20.18 16.20 -9.76
C SER A 66 -19.34 15.33 -10.70
N ALA A 67 -18.34 15.93 -11.34
CA ALA A 67 -17.38 15.17 -12.13
C ALA A 67 -16.65 14.15 -11.24
N PRO A 68 -16.41 12.93 -11.73
CA PRO A 68 -15.69 11.91 -10.96
C PRO A 68 -14.24 12.34 -10.73
N LEU A 69 -13.70 11.96 -9.56
CA LEU A 69 -12.29 12.10 -9.23
C LEU A 69 -11.61 10.74 -9.32
N LEU A 70 -10.50 10.66 -10.07
CA LEU A 70 -9.64 9.49 -10.10
C LEU A 70 -8.39 9.77 -9.26
N LEU A 71 -8.11 8.89 -8.28
CA LEU A 71 -6.84 8.82 -7.57
C LEU A 71 -6.08 7.60 -8.09
N GLN A 72 -4.81 7.76 -8.43
CA GLN A 72 -3.97 6.70 -8.99
C GLN A 72 -2.65 6.62 -8.22
N ALA A 73 -2.21 5.38 -7.96
CA ALA A 73 -0.90 5.07 -7.45
C ALA A 73 -0.45 3.71 -8.02
N HIS A 74 0.86 3.43 -7.99
CA HIS A 74 1.38 2.10 -8.32
C HIS A 74 1.43 1.20 -7.08
N LEU A 75 1.35 -0.11 -7.29
CA LEU A 75 1.37 -1.11 -6.22
C LEU A 75 2.78 -1.64 -5.92
N ASP A 76 3.64 -1.68 -6.91
CA ASP A 76 4.98 -2.21 -6.77
C ASP A 76 5.94 -1.26 -6.05
N MET A 77 7.03 -1.82 -5.54
CA MET A 77 8.15 -1.07 -5.00
C MET A 77 9.47 -1.51 -5.63
N VAL A 78 10.43 -0.60 -5.69
CA VAL A 78 11.81 -0.91 -6.08
C VAL A 78 12.49 -1.73 -4.99
N CYS A 79 13.11 -2.86 -5.39
CA CYS A 79 13.79 -3.78 -4.49
C CYS A 79 15.28 -3.43 -4.40
N GLU A 80 15.61 -2.47 -3.53
CA GLU A 80 16.98 -2.03 -3.26
C GLU A 80 17.34 -2.23 -1.78
N LYS A 81 18.53 -2.75 -1.52
CA LYS A 81 19.03 -2.99 -0.17
C LYS A 81 20.51 -2.68 -0.04
N ASN A 82 20.96 -2.47 1.19
CA ASN A 82 22.38 -2.34 1.49
C ASN A 82 23.13 -3.64 1.15
N SER A 83 24.39 -3.53 0.78
CA SER A 83 25.22 -4.67 0.36
C SER A 83 25.44 -5.71 1.47
N ASP A 84 25.30 -5.31 2.73
CA ASP A 84 25.43 -6.13 3.94
C ASP A 84 24.08 -6.62 4.48
N SER A 85 22.98 -6.38 3.77
CA SER A 85 21.62 -6.79 4.17
C SER A 85 21.26 -8.15 3.60
N ASP A 86 20.76 -9.05 4.44
CA ASP A 86 20.25 -10.37 4.05
C ASP A 86 18.77 -10.35 3.65
N HIS A 87 18.13 -9.18 3.60
CA HIS A 87 16.71 -9.02 3.29
C HIS A 87 16.32 -9.70 1.96
N ASP A 88 15.29 -10.54 2.00
CA ASP A 88 14.70 -11.20 0.83
C ASP A 88 13.37 -10.52 0.46
N PHE A 89 13.37 -9.67 -0.58
CA PHE A 89 12.19 -8.94 -1.04
C PHE A 89 11.00 -9.80 -1.46
N LYS A 90 11.18 -11.09 -1.64
CA LYS A 90 10.08 -12.03 -1.96
C LYS A 90 9.39 -12.59 -0.72
N LYS A 91 10.02 -12.49 0.44
CA LYS A 91 9.56 -13.15 1.67
C LYS A 91 9.46 -12.22 2.86
N ASP A 92 10.42 -11.30 2.98
CA ASP A 92 10.57 -10.52 4.21
C ASP A 92 9.74 -9.23 4.16
N PRO A 93 9.05 -8.90 5.25
CA PRO A 93 8.45 -7.58 5.42
C PRO A 93 9.54 -6.52 5.59
N LEU A 94 9.24 -5.26 5.24
CA LEU A 94 10.11 -4.15 5.56
C LEU A 94 10.17 -3.96 7.08
N ASP A 95 11.38 -3.87 7.65
CA ASP A 95 11.58 -3.58 9.07
C ASP A 95 11.60 -2.06 9.28
N LEU A 96 10.40 -1.50 9.54
CA LEU A 96 10.22 -0.07 9.73
C LEU A 96 10.62 0.37 11.13
N TYR A 97 11.33 1.49 11.23
CA TYR A 97 11.67 2.13 12.50
C TYR A 97 11.68 3.65 12.38
N VAL A 98 11.57 4.33 13.52
CA VAL A 98 11.64 5.79 13.58
C VAL A 98 12.93 6.21 14.28
N GLU A 99 13.70 7.06 13.62
CA GLU A 99 14.92 7.64 14.15
C GLU A 99 15.01 9.11 13.75
N ASP A 100 15.27 9.98 14.73
CA ASP A 100 15.38 11.43 14.54
C ASP A 100 14.17 12.08 13.82
N GLY A 101 12.98 11.53 14.02
CA GLY A 101 11.75 12.00 13.38
C GLY A 101 11.54 11.52 11.93
N TRP A 102 12.42 10.65 11.43
CA TRP A 102 12.30 10.00 10.13
C TRP A 102 11.80 8.58 10.26
N LEU A 103 10.87 8.21 9.38
CA LEU A 103 10.52 6.81 9.19
C LEU A 103 11.52 6.18 8.21
N LYS A 104 12.15 5.12 8.61
CA LYS A 104 13.19 4.40 7.86
C LYS A 104 12.87 2.92 7.79
N ALA A 105 13.48 2.22 6.83
CA ALA A 105 13.49 0.75 6.77
C ALA A 105 14.92 0.25 6.99
N ARG A 106 15.05 -0.82 7.76
CA ARG A 106 16.37 -1.36 8.12
C ARG A 106 16.98 -2.16 6.99
N GLY A 107 18.11 -1.68 6.49
CA GLY A 107 18.88 -2.36 5.45
C GLY A 107 18.29 -2.30 4.04
N THR A 108 17.18 -1.58 3.86
CA THR A 108 16.49 -1.44 2.56
C THR A 108 16.19 -0.01 2.21
#